data_d2ac31c7b62b9099ebbcfd8033dcbc14
#
_entry.id   d2ac31c7b62b9099ebbcfd8033dcbc14
#
_cell.length_a   1.000
_cell.length_b   1.000
_cell.length_c   1.000
_cell.angle_alpha   90.00
_cell.angle_beta   90.00
_cell.angle_gamma   90.00
#
_symmetry.space_group_name_H-M   'P 1'
#
loop_
_entity.id
_entity.type
_entity.pdbx_description
1 polymer ?
#
loop_
_entity_poly.entity_id
_entity_poly.type
_entity_poly.pdbx_seq_one_letter_code
_entity_poly.pdbx_strand_id
1 'polypeptide(L)'
;MKQIVIPGQIPEAWKAEALYNKAIRYIEKMSDAASESWEHALWSGLALELLARAALANLAPVLLADPAKPSNLIHALGFPPNEPKFSPTSVGIQTVLNRLRILLPEFDTELESFCSSHVGRRNAELHAGELPYDGVHGSNWHGSYYRACSVLLASMGFTLADFIGNDHAIAASKEVEAATDEAAKAVKGELEAFSKVWMAKDEEERDILAKQALLWSTRSVGHRVFCPSCDSVGTVNGDPIGASQQTLKDDEITERQEHLPQWFQCTACGFKITGLSRLQVVGLGDRYIKTQVYSAAEYYAPEDEWPDYDEDNNEP
;
A
#
# COMPACT_ATOMS: atom_id res chain seq x y z
N MET A 1 41.54 28.27 31.54
CA MET A 1 40.38 27.38 31.53
C MET A 1 40.32 26.71 30.16
N LYS A 2 40.38 25.37 30.07
CA LYS A 2 40.17 24.67 28.82
C LYS A 2 38.66 24.73 28.53
N GLN A 3 38.24 25.37 27.44
CA GLN A 3 36.85 25.35 26.99
C GLN A 3 36.49 23.93 26.56
N ILE A 4 35.46 23.35 27.17
CA ILE A 4 34.82 22.14 26.65
C ILE A 4 34.10 22.55 25.38
N VAL A 5 34.49 21.98 24.24
CA VAL A 5 33.81 22.19 22.96
C VAL A 5 32.48 21.46 23.02
N ILE A 6 31.38 22.20 23.04
CA ILE A 6 30.03 21.64 22.95
C ILE A 6 29.77 21.34 21.47
N PRO A 7 29.37 20.11 21.12
CA PRO A 7 28.98 19.81 19.73
C PRO A 7 27.94 20.81 19.24
N GLY A 8 28.07 21.25 18.01
CA GLY A 8 27.08 22.07 17.33
C GLY A 8 25.75 21.29 17.12
N GLN A 9 24.76 21.99 16.59
CA GLN A 9 23.50 21.32 16.26
C GLN A 9 23.69 20.33 15.11
N ILE A 10 23.08 19.15 15.24
CA ILE A 10 22.99 18.18 14.14
C ILE A 10 22.38 18.87 12.93
N PRO A 11 22.96 18.71 11.72
CA PRO A 11 22.41 19.31 10.51
C PRO A 11 20.96 18.86 10.27
N GLU A 12 20.08 19.81 9.93
CA GLU A 12 18.65 19.57 9.75
C GLU A 12 18.38 18.40 8.79
N ALA A 13 19.10 18.35 7.66
CA ALA A 13 18.95 17.31 6.65
C ALA A 13 19.26 15.87 7.15
N TRP A 14 19.91 15.73 8.31
CA TRP A 14 20.32 14.46 8.90
C TRP A 14 19.62 14.17 10.22
N LYS A 15 18.68 15.01 10.63
CA LYS A 15 17.83 14.74 11.79
C LYS A 15 16.80 13.68 11.46
N ALA A 16 16.60 12.73 12.37
CA ALA A 16 15.60 11.68 12.24
C ALA A 16 14.20 12.26 12.01
N GLU A 17 13.83 13.30 12.76
CA GLU A 17 12.53 13.98 12.64
C GLU A 17 12.32 14.58 11.25
N ALA A 18 13.32 15.27 10.69
CA ALA A 18 13.21 15.88 9.36
C ALA A 18 13.06 14.83 8.26
N LEU A 19 13.79 13.71 8.37
CA LEU A 19 13.71 12.58 7.46
C LEU A 19 12.35 11.87 7.58
N TYR A 20 11.86 11.66 8.80
CA TYR A 20 10.55 11.08 9.07
C TYR A 20 9.41 11.94 8.51
N ASN A 21 9.41 13.25 8.79
CA ASN A 21 8.40 14.18 8.28
C ASN A 21 8.39 14.22 6.74
N LYS A 22 9.54 14.03 6.10
CA LYS A 22 9.61 13.90 4.64
C LYS A 22 9.08 12.54 4.15
N ALA A 23 9.29 11.46 4.91
CA ALA A 23 8.69 10.16 4.61
C ALA A 23 7.15 10.23 4.70
N ILE A 24 6.58 10.93 5.71
CA ILE A 24 5.14 11.21 5.82
C ILE A 24 4.59 11.84 4.54
N ARG A 25 5.25 12.89 4.01
CA ARG A 25 4.80 13.55 2.77
C ARG A 25 4.76 12.63 1.56
N TYR A 26 5.63 11.62 1.52
CA TYR A 26 5.64 10.66 0.41
C TYR A 26 4.64 9.54 0.61
N ILE A 27 4.37 9.13 1.87
CA ILE A 27 3.31 8.17 2.14
C ILE A 27 1.91 8.77 1.88
N GLU A 28 1.72 10.07 2.14
CA GLU A 28 0.51 10.79 1.73
C GLU A 28 0.32 10.76 0.21
N LYS A 29 1.39 10.98 -0.57
CA LYS A 29 1.34 10.87 -2.04
C LYS A 29 1.08 9.45 -2.51
N MET A 30 1.60 8.44 -1.82
CA MET A 30 1.26 7.04 -2.06
C MET A 30 -0.23 6.81 -1.86
N SER A 31 -0.81 7.33 -0.78
CA SER A 31 -2.23 7.17 -0.44
C SER A 31 -3.16 7.93 -1.40
N ASP A 32 -2.70 9.06 -1.96
CA ASP A 32 -3.45 9.83 -2.98
C ASP A 32 -3.52 9.09 -4.34
N ALA A 33 -2.56 8.21 -4.63
CA ALA A 33 -2.48 7.47 -5.89
C ALA A 33 -3.30 6.17 -5.80
N ALA A 34 -3.89 5.76 -6.93
CA ALA A 34 -4.58 4.47 -7.00
C ALA A 34 -3.60 3.32 -6.71
N SER A 35 -4.03 2.34 -5.91
CA SER A 35 -3.17 1.26 -5.41
C SER A 35 -2.56 0.36 -6.51
N GLU A 36 -3.20 0.31 -7.68
CA GLU A 36 -2.73 -0.38 -8.88
C GLU A 36 -1.83 0.48 -9.78
N SER A 37 -1.63 1.77 -9.45
CA SER A 37 -0.85 2.66 -10.28
C SER A 37 0.66 2.56 -10.01
N TRP A 38 1.46 2.85 -11.04
CA TRP A 38 2.92 2.90 -10.88
C TRP A 38 3.37 4.02 -9.93
N GLU A 39 2.60 5.11 -9.85
CA GLU A 39 2.86 6.23 -8.93
C GLU A 39 2.76 5.77 -7.47
N HIS A 40 1.78 4.92 -7.13
CA HIS A 40 1.63 4.36 -5.79
C HIS A 40 2.91 3.60 -5.38
N ALA A 41 3.42 2.75 -6.26
CA ALA A 41 4.64 1.99 -6.01
C ALA A 41 5.90 2.88 -6.00
N LEU A 42 5.97 3.90 -6.83
CA LEU A 42 7.07 4.89 -6.82
C LEU A 42 7.13 5.64 -5.48
N TRP A 43 5.99 6.18 -5.04
CA TRP A 43 5.92 6.94 -3.79
C TRP A 43 6.22 6.08 -2.57
N SER A 44 5.80 4.81 -2.57
CA SER A 44 6.16 3.86 -1.51
C SER A 44 7.68 3.65 -1.40
N GLY A 45 8.38 3.52 -2.53
CA GLY A 45 9.83 3.37 -2.57
C GLY A 45 10.57 4.60 -2.04
N LEU A 46 10.08 5.81 -2.34
CA LEU A 46 10.61 7.07 -1.82
C LEU A 46 10.34 7.23 -0.31
N ALA A 47 9.13 6.87 0.14
CA ALA A 47 8.78 6.90 1.56
C ALA A 47 9.65 5.92 2.37
N LEU A 48 9.81 4.68 1.87
CA LEU A 48 10.62 3.64 2.50
C LEU A 48 12.09 4.05 2.66
N GLU A 49 12.70 4.64 1.63
CA GLU A 49 14.08 5.12 1.72
C GLU A 49 14.24 6.15 2.83
N LEU A 50 13.34 7.13 2.91
CA LEU A 50 13.43 8.17 3.92
C LEU A 50 13.13 7.65 5.33
N LEU A 51 12.18 6.70 5.45
CA LEU A 51 11.88 6.03 6.70
C LEU A 51 13.09 5.22 7.21
N ALA A 52 13.76 4.48 6.32
CA ALA A 52 14.98 3.74 6.67
C ALA A 52 16.11 4.68 7.11
N ARG A 53 16.28 5.82 6.44
CA ARG A 53 17.23 6.85 6.84
C ARG A 53 16.86 7.50 8.18
N ALA A 54 15.58 7.74 8.43
CA ALA A 54 15.09 8.27 9.70
C ALA A 54 15.37 7.29 10.85
N ALA A 55 15.07 6.01 10.67
CA ALA A 55 15.36 4.97 11.66
C ALA A 55 16.86 4.87 11.98
N LEU A 56 17.72 4.91 10.97
CA LEU A 56 19.17 4.90 11.17
C LEU A 56 19.66 6.18 11.86
N ALA A 57 19.14 7.35 11.47
CA ALA A 57 19.47 8.63 12.09
C ALA A 57 18.98 8.73 13.54
N ASN A 58 17.86 8.07 13.87
CA ASN A 58 17.34 8.00 15.25
C ASN A 58 18.30 7.27 16.19
N LEU A 59 19.00 6.24 15.68
CA LEU A 59 20.06 5.58 16.44
C LEU A 59 21.28 6.53 16.61
N ALA A 60 21.80 7.08 15.52
CA ALA A 60 22.82 8.10 15.53
C ALA A 60 22.96 8.75 14.12
N PRO A 61 22.85 10.05 13.94
CA PRO A 61 22.97 10.73 12.64
C PRO A 61 24.30 10.46 11.93
N VAL A 62 25.37 10.22 12.68
CA VAL A 62 26.70 9.88 12.13
C VAL A 62 26.68 8.59 11.31
N LEU A 63 25.71 7.70 11.55
CA LEU A 63 25.52 6.47 10.77
C LEU A 63 25.03 6.76 9.33
N LEU A 64 24.58 7.96 9.03
CA LEU A 64 24.27 8.36 7.65
C LEU A 64 25.50 8.91 6.91
N ALA A 65 26.56 9.29 7.61
CA ALA A 65 27.74 9.89 7.00
C ALA A 65 28.49 8.89 6.11
N ASP A 66 28.92 9.36 4.93
CA ASP A 66 29.86 8.63 4.09
C ASP A 66 31.25 8.67 4.73
N PRO A 67 31.79 7.53 5.17
CA PRO A 67 33.07 7.46 5.87
C PRO A 67 34.27 7.73 4.95
N ALA A 68 34.09 7.72 3.64
CA ALA A 68 35.16 8.00 2.68
C ALA A 68 35.74 9.42 2.85
N LYS A 69 34.93 10.35 3.39
CA LYS A 69 35.36 11.71 3.73
C LYS A 69 35.22 11.95 5.23
N PRO A 70 36.31 12.08 6.01
CA PRO A 70 36.24 12.35 7.46
C PRO A 70 35.39 13.55 7.83
N SER A 71 35.36 14.58 6.99
CA SER A 71 34.57 15.80 7.20
C SER A 71 33.06 15.53 7.25
N ASN A 72 32.57 14.46 6.60
CA ASN A 72 31.16 14.03 6.71
C ASN A 72 30.83 13.56 8.14
N LEU A 73 31.74 12.83 8.78
CA LEU A 73 31.58 12.36 10.16
C LEU A 73 31.59 13.57 11.13
N ILE A 74 32.52 14.50 10.94
CA ILE A 74 32.63 15.73 11.72
C ILE A 74 31.33 16.54 11.60
N HIS A 75 30.84 16.71 10.37
CA HIS A 75 29.58 17.40 10.08
C HIS A 75 28.37 16.72 10.74
N ALA A 76 28.28 15.40 10.66
CA ALA A 76 27.18 14.63 11.28
C ALA A 76 27.17 14.72 12.81
N LEU A 77 28.32 14.95 13.42
CA LEU A 77 28.47 15.19 14.86
C LEU A 77 28.18 16.66 15.26
N GLY A 78 27.81 17.52 14.31
CA GLY A 78 27.46 18.92 14.55
C GLY A 78 28.64 19.86 14.59
N PHE A 79 29.84 19.45 14.19
CA PHE A 79 30.99 20.33 14.10
C PHE A 79 31.12 20.87 12.66
N PRO A 80 31.42 22.15 12.48
CA PRO A 80 31.66 22.73 11.16
C PRO A 80 33.04 22.25 10.64
N PRO A 81 33.08 21.54 9.51
CA PRO A 81 34.34 21.19 8.86
C PRO A 81 35.09 22.43 8.38
N ASN A 82 36.37 22.47 8.62
CA ASN A 82 37.22 23.59 8.17
C ASN A 82 37.70 23.32 6.71
N GLU A 83 36.74 23.21 5.79
CA GLU A 83 36.99 22.97 4.37
C GLU A 83 36.26 24.00 3.51
N PRO A 84 36.96 24.71 2.60
CA PRO A 84 36.33 25.61 1.64
C PRO A 84 35.37 24.79 0.74
N LYS A 85 34.11 25.22 0.63
CA LYS A 85 33.07 24.60 -0.20
C LYS A 85 32.73 23.16 0.23
N PHE A 86 32.75 22.84 1.52
CA PHE A 86 32.29 21.57 2.02
C PHE A 86 30.85 21.29 1.59
N SER A 87 30.62 20.10 1.03
CA SER A 87 29.29 19.58 0.71
C SER A 87 29.14 18.23 1.37
N PRO A 88 28.20 18.07 2.32
CA PRO A 88 28.00 16.82 3.04
C PRO A 88 27.48 15.73 2.10
N THR A 89 28.01 14.53 2.25
CA THR A 89 27.60 13.34 1.50
C THR A 89 27.16 12.26 2.46
N SER A 90 25.95 11.74 2.26
CA SER A 90 25.44 10.57 2.99
C SER A 90 25.69 9.29 2.22
N VAL A 91 25.72 8.17 2.93
CA VAL A 91 25.82 6.84 2.31
C VAL A 91 24.60 6.51 1.46
N GLY A 92 24.80 5.67 0.45
CA GLY A 92 23.74 5.13 -0.38
C GLY A 92 22.78 4.23 0.41
N ILE A 93 21.56 4.03 -0.14
CA ILE A 93 20.49 3.30 0.55
C ILE A 93 20.90 1.85 0.89
N GLN A 94 21.66 1.18 0.05
CA GLN A 94 22.12 -0.19 0.34
C GLN A 94 22.97 -0.26 1.62
N THR A 95 23.82 0.75 1.85
CA THR A 95 24.60 0.86 3.09
C THR A 95 23.69 1.17 4.29
N VAL A 96 22.64 1.98 4.11
CA VAL A 96 21.64 2.25 5.16
C VAL A 96 20.97 0.96 5.58
N LEU A 97 20.44 0.19 4.62
CA LEU A 97 19.73 -1.07 4.88
C LEU A 97 20.65 -2.11 5.56
N ASN A 98 21.88 -2.23 5.11
CA ASN A 98 22.86 -3.14 5.73
C ASN A 98 23.16 -2.72 7.19
N ARG A 99 23.32 -1.41 7.48
CA ARG A 99 23.53 -0.92 8.85
C ARG A 99 22.31 -1.19 9.73
N LEU A 100 21.10 -1.00 9.22
CA LEU A 100 19.85 -1.32 9.94
C LEU A 100 19.78 -2.81 10.27
N ARG A 101 20.10 -3.70 9.34
CA ARG A 101 20.13 -5.16 9.57
C ARG A 101 21.12 -5.55 10.68
N ILE A 102 22.25 -4.86 10.78
CA ILE A 102 23.25 -5.12 11.83
C ILE A 102 22.76 -4.61 13.20
N LEU A 103 22.00 -3.52 13.21
CA LEU A 103 21.66 -2.79 14.44
C LEU A 103 20.27 -3.11 15.00
N LEU A 104 19.34 -3.57 14.16
CA LEU A 104 17.96 -3.89 14.51
C LEU A 104 17.72 -5.39 14.33
N PRO A 105 17.60 -6.20 15.41
CA PRO A 105 17.40 -7.64 15.31
C PRO A 105 16.15 -8.04 14.51
N GLU A 106 15.07 -7.25 14.59
CA GLU A 106 13.82 -7.48 13.89
C GLU A 106 13.90 -7.13 12.38
N PHE A 107 14.92 -6.36 11.95
CA PHE A 107 15.17 -6.03 10.55
C PHE A 107 16.10 -7.10 9.94
N ASP A 108 15.53 -8.25 9.61
CA ASP A 108 16.23 -9.43 9.14
C ASP A 108 16.71 -9.34 7.67
N THR A 109 17.36 -10.39 7.20
CA THR A 109 17.88 -10.49 5.83
C THR A 109 16.75 -10.49 4.78
N GLU A 110 15.58 -11.02 5.12
CA GLU A 110 14.41 -11.02 4.21
C GLU A 110 13.91 -9.60 3.99
N LEU A 111 13.77 -8.82 5.07
CA LEU A 111 13.37 -7.41 4.99
C LEU A 111 14.44 -6.55 4.30
N GLU A 112 15.72 -6.77 4.57
CA GLU A 112 16.81 -6.08 3.84
C GLU A 112 16.72 -6.35 2.34
N SER A 113 16.56 -7.60 1.93
CA SER A 113 16.43 -8.01 0.52
C SER A 113 15.20 -7.39 -0.15
N PHE A 114 14.05 -7.45 0.52
CA PHE A 114 12.82 -6.81 0.03
C PHE A 114 13.02 -5.31 -0.16
N CYS A 115 13.49 -4.58 0.88
CA CYS A 115 13.70 -3.14 0.82
C CYS A 115 14.69 -2.75 -0.29
N SER A 116 15.78 -3.52 -0.43
CA SER A 116 16.78 -3.33 -1.49
C SER A 116 16.17 -3.44 -2.89
N SER A 117 15.37 -4.49 -3.12
CA SER A 117 14.67 -4.71 -4.39
C SER A 117 13.64 -3.61 -4.66
N HIS A 118 12.83 -3.26 -3.65
CA HIS A 118 11.77 -2.27 -3.78
C HIS A 118 12.32 -0.86 -4.09
N VAL A 119 13.37 -0.43 -3.39
CA VAL A 119 14.07 0.83 -3.69
C VAL A 119 14.84 0.74 -5.01
N GLY A 120 15.31 -0.45 -5.39
CA GLY A 120 15.95 -0.68 -6.69
C GLY A 120 15.01 -0.39 -7.86
N ARG A 121 13.74 -0.84 -7.79
CA ARG A 121 12.71 -0.51 -8.79
C ARG A 121 12.49 1.00 -8.91
N ARG A 122 12.40 1.72 -7.78
CA ARG A 122 12.29 3.17 -7.78
C ARG A 122 13.48 3.86 -8.47
N ASN A 123 14.69 3.34 -8.28
CA ASN A 123 15.86 3.86 -8.97
C ASN A 123 15.81 3.61 -10.47
N ALA A 124 15.36 2.43 -10.91
CA ALA A 124 15.19 2.11 -12.31
C ALA A 124 14.15 3.04 -12.97
N GLU A 125 13.02 3.29 -12.30
CA GLU A 125 12.00 4.23 -12.77
C GLU A 125 12.52 5.65 -12.98
N LEU A 126 13.37 6.14 -12.08
CA LEU A 126 13.88 7.51 -12.13
C LEU A 126 15.08 7.71 -13.07
N HIS A 127 15.83 6.65 -13.38
CA HIS A 127 17.16 6.78 -14.01
C HIS A 127 17.35 5.87 -15.24
N ALA A 128 16.41 4.99 -15.55
CA ALA A 128 16.49 4.09 -16.72
C ALA A 128 15.25 4.27 -17.61
N GLY A 129 15.27 3.70 -18.79
CA GLY A 129 14.13 3.67 -19.72
C GLY A 129 13.23 2.45 -19.53
N GLU A 130 13.40 1.70 -18.44
CA GLU A 130 12.60 0.55 -18.08
C GLU A 130 11.29 1.00 -17.40
N LEU A 131 10.28 0.13 -17.46
CA LEU A 131 9.01 0.30 -16.74
C LEU A 131 8.95 -0.74 -15.60
N PRO A 132 9.67 -0.53 -14.48
CA PRO A 132 9.90 -1.54 -13.45
C PRO A 132 8.65 -1.88 -12.63
N TYR A 133 7.58 -1.12 -12.80
CA TYR A 133 6.29 -1.33 -12.12
C TYR A 133 5.23 -1.97 -13.00
N ASP A 134 5.49 -2.15 -14.31
CA ASP A 134 4.55 -2.82 -15.20
C ASP A 134 4.29 -4.26 -14.76
N GLY A 135 3.01 -4.61 -14.59
CA GLY A 135 2.58 -5.93 -14.13
C GLY A 135 2.92 -6.24 -12.67
N VAL A 136 3.32 -5.24 -11.89
CA VAL A 136 3.60 -5.40 -10.45
C VAL A 136 2.34 -5.07 -9.66
N HIS A 137 1.69 -6.10 -9.14
CA HIS A 137 0.49 -5.98 -8.32
C HIS A 137 0.82 -5.65 -6.86
N GLY A 138 0.02 -4.79 -6.22
CA GLY A 138 0.19 -4.37 -4.82
C GLY A 138 0.19 -5.55 -3.85
N SER A 139 -0.70 -6.53 -4.06
CA SER A 139 -0.77 -7.76 -3.26
C SER A 139 0.54 -8.55 -3.18
N ASN A 140 1.45 -8.37 -4.15
CA ASN A 140 2.74 -9.05 -4.15
C ASN A 140 3.80 -8.38 -3.25
N TRP A 141 3.57 -7.13 -2.81
CA TRP A 141 4.58 -6.40 -2.06
C TRP A 141 4.06 -5.62 -0.85
N HIS A 142 2.76 -5.30 -0.76
CA HIS A 142 2.19 -4.54 0.36
C HIS A 142 2.49 -5.19 1.72
N GLY A 143 2.29 -6.49 1.87
CA GLY A 143 2.56 -7.21 3.12
C GLY A 143 4.01 -7.04 3.60
N SER A 144 4.97 -7.27 2.71
CA SER A 144 6.40 -7.09 3.03
C SER A 144 6.77 -5.62 3.26
N TYR A 145 6.17 -4.69 2.51
CA TYR A 145 6.36 -3.25 2.67
C TYR A 145 5.89 -2.78 4.05
N TYR A 146 4.68 -3.12 4.44
CA TYR A 146 4.15 -2.70 5.74
C TYR A 146 4.83 -3.40 6.91
N ARG A 147 5.31 -4.65 6.73
CA ARG A 147 6.16 -5.32 7.71
C ARG A 147 7.49 -4.56 7.91
N ALA A 148 8.15 -4.16 6.82
CA ALA A 148 9.37 -3.36 6.89
C ALA A 148 9.12 -1.99 7.55
N CYS A 149 8.06 -1.29 7.15
CA CYS A 149 7.66 -0.01 7.77
C CYS A 149 7.41 -0.19 9.27
N SER A 150 6.70 -1.24 9.70
CA SER A 150 6.40 -1.51 11.12
C SER A 150 7.67 -1.67 11.94
N VAL A 151 8.66 -2.44 11.45
CA VAL A 151 9.94 -2.64 12.15
C VAL A 151 10.73 -1.33 12.26
N LEU A 152 10.80 -0.55 11.17
CA LEU A 152 11.50 0.74 11.17
C LEU A 152 10.83 1.75 12.10
N LEU A 153 9.51 1.83 12.08
CA LEU A 153 8.72 2.72 12.95
C LEU A 153 8.88 2.34 14.42
N ALA A 154 8.75 1.05 14.74
CA ALA A 154 8.91 0.54 16.10
C ALA A 154 10.29 0.88 16.70
N SER A 155 11.35 0.86 15.88
CA SER A 155 12.70 1.26 16.29
C SER A 155 12.82 2.74 16.70
N MET A 156 11.85 3.56 16.28
CA MET A 156 11.75 4.98 16.62
C MET A 156 10.63 5.29 17.65
N GLY A 157 9.90 4.26 18.11
CA GLY A 157 8.78 4.40 19.03
C GLY A 157 7.46 4.80 18.38
N PHE A 158 7.32 4.65 17.06
CA PHE A 158 6.11 4.89 16.28
C PHE A 158 5.43 3.58 15.87
N THR A 159 4.16 3.70 15.47
CA THR A 159 3.34 2.62 14.92
C THR A 159 2.97 2.88 13.46
N LEU A 160 2.41 1.88 12.77
CA LEU A 160 1.84 2.10 11.43
C LEU A 160 0.72 3.13 11.46
N ALA A 161 -0.08 3.19 12.55
CA ALA A 161 -1.17 4.16 12.68
C ALA A 161 -0.66 5.61 12.70
N ASP A 162 0.52 5.86 13.32
CA ASP A 162 1.16 7.18 13.31
C ASP A 162 1.67 7.57 11.91
N PHE A 163 1.89 6.60 11.03
CA PHE A 163 2.46 6.81 9.70
C PHE A 163 1.42 6.90 8.59
N ILE A 164 0.37 6.06 8.63
CA ILE A 164 -0.65 5.94 7.57
C ILE A 164 -2.08 6.14 8.06
N GLY A 165 -2.27 6.47 9.34
CA GLY A 165 -3.60 6.56 9.96
C GLY A 165 -4.19 5.20 10.35
N ASN A 166 -5.16 5.21 11.27
CA ASN A 166 -5.69 3.99 11.90
C ASN A 166 -6.32 3.02 10.88
N ASP A 167 -7.18 3.51 9.99
CA ASP A 167 -7.94 2.66 9.09
C ASP A 167 -7.04 1.94 8.09
N HIS A 168 -6.06 2.67 7.53
CA HIS A 168 -5.05 2.09 6.64
C HIS A 168 -4.10 1.14 7.38
N ALA A 169 -3.78 1.41 8.66
CA ALA A 169 -2.96 0.52 9.47
C ALA A 169 -3.66 -0.81 9.75
N ILE A 170 -4.98 -0.81 9.98
CA ILE A 170 -5.77 -2.04 10.13
C ILE A 170 -5.74 -2.86 8.83
N ALA A 171 -5.92 -2.22 7.67
CA ALA A 171 -5.84 -2.89 6.38
C ALA A 171 -4.43 -3.47 6.11
N ALA A 172 -3.38 -2.67 6.39
CA ALA A 172 -1.99 -3.08 6.26
C ALA A 172 -1.64 -4.29 7.14
N SER A 173 -2.16 -4.34 8.38
CA SER A 173 -1.97 -5.50 9.26
C SER A 173 -2.57 -6.78 8.67
N LYS A 174 -3.77 -6.70 8.07
CA LYS A 174 -4.39 -7.84 7.37
C LYS A 174 -3.53 -8.29 6.16
N GLU A 175 -2.92 -7.36 5.43
CA GLU A 175 -2.03 -7.67 4.30
C GLU A 175 -0.71 -8.34 4.77
N VAL A 176 -0.16 -7.90 5.91
CA VAL A 176 1.01 -8.55 6.53
C VAL A 176 0.69 -9.99 6.94
N GLU A 177 -0.45 -10.22 7.62
CA GLU A 177 -0.90 -11.55 8.02
C GLU A 177 -1.13 -12.45 6.79
N ALA A 178 -1.79 -11.91 5.76
CA ALA A 178 -2.09 -12.64 4.54
C ALA A 178 -0.82 -13.08 3.79
N ALA A 179 0.21 -12.24 3.75
CA ALA A 179 1.47 -12.55 3.08
C ALA A 179 2.24 -13.71 3.74
N THR A 180 1.97 -14.00 5.00
CA THR A 180 2.61 -15.09 5.77
C THR A 180 1.76 -16.36 5.86
N ASP A 181 0.55 -16.39 5.31
CA ASP A 181 -0.37 -17.52 5.37
C ASP A 181 0.00 -18.64 4.38
N GLU A 182 0.79 -19.60 4.85
CA GLU A 182 1.18 -20.78 4.06
C GLU A 182 -0.01 -21.67 3.66
N ALA A 183 -1.08 -21.71 4.47
CA ALA A 183 -2.26 -22.52 4.18
C ALA A 183 -3.02 -22.00 2.94
N ALA A 184 -2.89 -20.73 2.62
CA ALA A 184 -3.50 -20.15 1.44
C ALA A 184 -3.01 -20.76 0.12
N LYS A 185 -1.80 -21.32 0.09
CA LYS A 185 -1.21 -21.94 -1.10
C LYS A 185 -2.03 -23.13 -1.64
N ALA A 186 -2.81 -23.80 -0.79
CA ALA A 186 -3.68 -24.92 -1.20
C ALA A 186 -4.74 -24.51 -2.24
N VAL A 187 -5.13 -23.23 -2.31
CA VAL A 187 -6.11 -22.70 -3.26
C VAL A 187 -5.70 -22.87 -4.72
N LYS A 188 -4.40 -22.99 -5.02
CA LYS A 188 -3.93 -23.25 -6.38
C LYS A 188 -4.46 -24.58 -6.93
N GLY A 189 -4.55 -25.61 -6.11
CA GLY A 189 -5.14 -26.89 -6.49
C GLY A 189 -6.64 -26.78 -6.76
N GLU A 190 -7.37 -25.99 -5.98
CA GLU A 190 -8.78 -25.69 -6.22
C GLU A 190 -8.96 -24.96 -7.56
N LEU A 191 -8.15 -23.92 -7.82
CA LEU A 191 -8.18 -23.16 -9.07
C LEU A 191 -7.96 -24.07 -10.30
N GLU A 192 -6.95 -24.94 -10.22
CA GLU A 192 -6.65 -25.91 -11.31
C GLU A 192 -7.81 -26.89 -11.55
N ALA A 193 -8.49 -27.33 -10.49
CA ALA A 193 -9.66 -28.21 -10.61
C ALA A 193 -10.81 -27.51 -11.35
N PHE A 194 -11.13 -26.26 -10.99
CA PHE A 194 -12.15 -25.47 -11.70
C PHE A 194 -11.74 -25.19 -13.16
N SER A 195 -10.48 -24.89 -13.44
CA SER A 195 -9.99 -24.69 -14.80
C SER A 195 -10.13 -25.96 -15.66
N LYS A 196 -9.82 -27.14 -15.11
CA LYS A 196 -10.01 -28.42 -15.82
C LYS A 196 -11.46 -28.67 -16.16
N VAL A 197 -12.38 -28.45 -15.21
CA VAL A 197 -13.83 -28.60 -15.44
C VAL A 197 -14.33 -27.62 -16.50
N TRP A 198 -13.86 -26.38 -16.46
CA TRP A 198 -14.20 -25.36 -17.46
C TRP A 198 -13.71 -25.73 -18.87
N MET A 199 -12.46 -26.15 -18.98
CA MET A 199 -11.86 -26.53 -20.27
C MET A 199 -12.48 -27.83 -20.86
N ALA A 200 -13.11 -28.68 -20.04
CA ALA A 200 -13.81 -29.87 -20.50
C ALA A 200 -15.18 -29.56 -21.15
N LYS A 201 -15.73 -28.34 -20.95
CA LYS A 201 -16.97 -27.89 -21.63
C LYS A 201 -16.69 -27.57 -23.09
N ASP A 202 -17.72 -27.74 -23.97
CA ASP A 202 -17.58 -27.27 -25.34
C ASP A 202 -17.53 -25.75 -25.45
N GLU A 203 -17.10 -25.26 -26.60
CA GLU A 203 -16.87 -23.83 -26.82
C GLU A 203 -18.17 -23.02 -26.78
N GLU A 204 -19.26 -23.57 -27.30
CA GLU A 204 -20.57 -22.93 -27.34
C GLU A 204 -21.14 -22.78 -25.91
N GLU A 205 -21.03 -23.82 -25.08
CA GLU A 205 -21.44 -23.79 -23.67
C GLU A 205 -20.64 -22.73 -22.89
N ARG A 206 -19.30 -22.67 -23.09
CA ARG A 206 -18.44 -21.67 -22.44
C ARG A 206 -18.83 -20.26 -22.84
N ASP A 207 -19.11 -20.02 -24.12
CA ASP A 207 -19.49 -18.69 -24.61
C ASP A 207 -20.83 -18.22 -24.02
N ILE A 208 -21.82 -19.10 -23.92
CA ILE A 208 -23.12 -18.82 -23.30
C ILE A 208 -22.92 -18.44 -21.81
N LEU A 209 -22.16 -19.26 -21.06
CA LEU A 209 -21.92 -19.03 -19.64
C LEU A 209 -21.13 -17.75 -19.39
N ALA A 210 -20.13 -17.44 -20.21
CA ALA A 210 -19.37 -16.20 -20.13
C ALA A 210 -20.23 -14.95 -20.36
N LYS A 211 -21.14 -14.99 -21.36
CA LYS A 211 -22.10 -13.91 -21.62
C LYS A 211 -23.08 -13.72 -20.47
N GLN A 212 -23.57 -14.81 -19.88
CA GLN A 212 -24.45 -14.75 -18.72
C GLN A 212 -23.73 -14.14 -17.50
N ALA A 213 -22.47 -14.51 -17.27
CA ALA A 213 -21.64 -13.97 -16.19
C ALA A 213 -21.40 -12.47 -16.37
N LEU A 214 -21.14 -12.02 -17.60
CA LEU A 214 -20.99 -10.60 -17.91
C LEU A 214 -22.30 -9.84 -17.59
N LEU A 215 -23.45 -10.34 -18.03
CA LEU A 215 -24.76 -9.73 -17.74
C LEU A 215 -25.05 -9.69 -16.23
N TRP A 216 -24.73 -10.77 -15.52
CA TRP A 216 -24.90 -10.80 -14.06
C TRP A 216 -24.00 -9.78 -13.38
N SER A 217 -22.74 -9.66 -13.79
CA SER A 217 -21.78 -8.71 -13.22
C SER A 217 -22.20 -7.25 -13.41
N THR A 218 -22.97 -6.92 -14.45
CA THR A 218 -23.49 -5.55 -14.65
C THR A 218 -24.56 -5.14 -13.64
N ARG A 219 -25.23 -6.12 -13.03
CA ARG A 219 -26.28 -5.92 -12.03
C ARG A 219 -25.78 -6.10 -10.59
N SER A 220 -24.57 -6.64 -10.45
CA SER A 220 -23.97 -6.89 -9.14
C SER A 220 -23.20 -5.67 -8.65
N VAL A 221 -23.14 -5.49 -7.32
CA VAL A 221 -22.47 -4.34 -6.67
C VAL A 221 -20.95 -4.53 -6.58
N GLY A 222 -20.40 -5.70 -6.98
CA GLY A 222 -18.99 -6.03 -6.86
C GLY A 222 -18.09 -5.36 -7.91
N HIS A 223 -16.81 -5.25 -7.59
CA HIS A 223 -15.78 -4.83 -8.53
C HIS A 223 -15.52 -5.94 -9.56
N ARG A 224 -15.57 -5.60 -10.85
CA ARG A 224 -15.41 -6.57 -11.94
C ARG A 224 -13.96 -6.87 -12.21
N VAL A 225 -13.64 -8.16 -12.27
CA VAL A 225 -12.30 -8.67 -12.59
C VAL A 225 -12.41 -9.91 -13.46
N PHE A 226 -11.34 -10.27 -14.16
CA PHE A 226 -11.29 -11.54 -14.86
C PHE A 226 -11.07 -12.71 -13.90
N CYS A 227 -11.78 -13.79 -14.11
CA CYS A 227 -11.68 -14.99 -13.30
C CYS A 227 -10.36 -15.73 -13.61
N PRO A 228 -9.50 -16.01 -12.62
CA PRO A 228 -8.22 -16.69 -12.86
C PRO A 228 -8.39 -18.15 -13.31
N SER A 229 -9.60 -18.71 -13.21
CA SER A 229 -9.90 -20.09 -13.63
C SER A 229 -10.40 -20.20 -15.07
N CYS A 230 -11.20 -19.24 -15.56
CA CYS A 230 -11.91 -19.39 -16.84
C CYS A 230 -11.88 -18.12 -17.72
N ASP A 231 -11.20 -17.07 -17.28
CA ASP A 231 -11.07 -15.77 -17.97
C ASP A 231 -12.41 -15.04 -18.25
N SER A 232 -13.52 -15.53 -17.70
CA SER A 232 -14.80 -14.83 -17.75
C SER A 232 -14.87 -13.75 -16.67
N VAL A 233 -15.78 -12.78 -16.82
CA VAL A 233 -15.96 -11.72 -15.82
C VAL A 233 -16.56 -12.30 -14.54
N GLY A 234 -15.86 -12.07 -13.42
CA GLY A 234 -16.34 -12.31 -12.06
C GLY A 234 -16.38 -11.02 -11.25
N THR A 235 -16.75 -11.11 -9.99
CA THR A 235 -16.84 -9.97 -9.07
C THR A 235 -16.06 -10.21 -7.79
N VAL A 236 -15.29 -9.22 -7.39
CA VAL A 236 -14.64 -9.11 -6.08
C VAL A 236 -15.47 -8.17 -5.22
N ASN A 237 -15.63 -8.51 -3.95
CA ASN A 237 -16.19 -7.64 -2.92
C ASN A 237 -15.24 -7.60 -1.72
N GLY A 238 -15.26 -6.50 -1.00
CA GLY A 238 -14.37 -6.27 0.13
C GLY A 238 -14.83 -5.16 1.05
N ASP A 239 -14.07 -4.99 2.14
CA ASP A 239 -14.32 -3.98 3.16
C ASP A 239 -13.77 -2.61 2.72
N PRO A 240 -14.47 -1.51 3.00
CA PRO A 240 -13.93 -0.17 2.75
C PRO A 240 -12.72 0.12 3.64
N ILE A 241 -11.77 0.88 3.11
CA ILE A 241 -10.58 1.35 3.83
C ILE A 241 -10.71 2.87 4.01
N GLY A 242 -10.82 3.32 5.25
CA GLY A 242 -10.92 4.74 5.58
C GLY A 242 -12.21 5.40 5.07
N ALA A 243 -12.19 6.72 4.99
CA ALA A 243 -13.31 7.51 4.49
C ALA A 243 -13.31 7.59 2.96
N SER A 244 -14.50 7.73 2.38
CA SER A 244 -14.63 8.00 0.94
C SER A 244 -14.13 9.40 0.60
N GLN A 245 -13.57 9.53 -0.60
CA GLN A 245 -13.19 10.83 -1.16
C GLN A 245 -14.30 11.33 -2.08
N GLN A 246 -14.79 12.54 -1.81
CA GLN A 246 -15.85 13.15 -2.58
C GLN A 246 -15.33 14.35 -3.37
N THR A 247 -15.72 14.45 -4.63
CA THR A 247 -15.42 15.59 -5.49
C THR A 247 -16.70 16.07 -6.16
N LEU A 248 -16.97 17.38 -6.07
CA LEU A 248 -18.10 18.03 -6.75
C LEU A 248 -17.57 18.67 -8.04
N LYS A 249 -18.17 18.31 -9.17
CA LYS A 249 -17.90 18.94 -10.46
C LYS A 249 -19.15 18.92 -11.32
N ASP A 250 -19.51 20.07 -11.91
CA ASP A 250 -20.62 20.21 -12.85
C ASP A 250 -21.97 19.63 -12.35
N ASP A 251 -22.32 19.89 -11.07
CA ASP A 251 -23.48 19.35 -10.35
C ASP A 251 -23.48 17.81 -10.12
N GLU A 252 -22.36 17.14 -10.37
CA GLU A 252 -22.17 15.73 -10.06
C GLU A 252 -21.22 15.56 -8.88
N ILE A 253 -21.59 14.72 -7.91
CA ILE A 253 -20.75 14.27 -6.81
C ILE A 253 -20.19 12.91 -7.19
N THR A 254 -18.88 12.85 -7.36
CA THR A 254 -18.14 11.59 -7.53
C THR A 254 -17.60 11.18 -6.18
N GLU A 255 -18.05 10.04 -5.68
CA GLU A 255 -17.54 9.41 -4.47
C GLU A 255 -16.63 8.25 -4.84
N ARG A 256 -15.41 8.23 -4.29
CA ARG A 256 -14.39 7.18 -4.50
C ARG A 256 -14.04 6.57 -3.15
N GLN A 257 -14.21 5.24 -3.05
CA GLN A 257 -13.91 4.49 -1.84
C GLN A 257 -12.94 3.36 -2.16
N GLU A 258 -11.79 3.33 -1.47
CA GLU A 258 -10.87 2.21 -1.55
C GLU A 258 -11.40 1.02 -0.75
N HIS A 259 -11.22 -0.21 -1.28
CA HIS A 259 -11.66 -1.44 -0.65
C HIS A 259 -10.53 -2.46 -0.59
N LEU A 260 -10.48 -3.24 0.51
CA LEU A 260 -9.63 -4.42 0.66
C LEU A 260 -10.44 -5.66 0.30
N PRO A 261 -10.01 -6.48 -0.70
CA PRO A 261 -10.74 -7.67 -1.13
C PRO A 261 -10.99 -8.67 0.00
N GLN A 262 -12.19 -9.23 0.06
CA GLN A 262 -12.58 -10.27 1.03
C GLN A 262 -13.05 -11.56 0.38
N TRP A 263 -13.76 -11.45 -0.73
CA TRP A 263 -14.25 -12.63 -1.45
C TRP A 263 -14.43 -12.33 -2.94
N PHE A 264 -14.37 -13.40 -3.73
CA PHE A 264 -14.57 -13.41 -5.18
C PHE A 264 -15.56 -14.48 -5.58
N GLN A 265 -16.33 -14.21 -6.63
CA GLN A 265 -17.23 -15.16 -7.27
C GLN A 265 -17.24 -14.98 -8.79
N CYS A 266 -17.13 -16.10 -9.50
CA CYS A 266 -17.39 -16.21 -10.93
C CYS A 266 -18.63 -17.05 -11.18
N THR A 267 -19.64 -16.51 -11.85
CA THR A 267 -20.87 -17.24 -12.16
C THR A 267 -20.74 -18.12 -13.42
N ALA A 268 -19.71 -17.91 -14.27
CA ALA A 268 -19.46 -18.72 -15.44
C ALA A 268 -18.96 -20.13 -15.07
N CYS A 269 -17.85 -20.23 -14.33
CA CYS A 269 -17.26 -21.51 -13.94
C CYS A 269 -17.63 -21.96 -12.53
N GLY A 270 -18.30 -21.12 -11.74
CA GLY A 270 -18.70 -21.41 -10.36
C GLY A 270 -17.58 -21.24 -9.32
N PHE A 271 -16.39 -20.81 -9.72
CA PHE A 271 -15.28 -20.59 -8.78
C PHE A 271 -15.61 -19.49 -7.78
N LYS A 272 -15.47 -19.83 -6.50
CA LYS A 272 -15.70 -18.93 -5.36
C LYS A 272 -14.56 -19.07 -4.37
N ILE A 273 -14.10 -17.94 -3.82
CA ILE A 273 -12.99 -17.93 -2.88
C ILE A 273 -13.21 -16.81 -1.84
N THR A 274 -12.83 -17.07 -0.59
CA THR A 274 -12.96 -16.13 0.52
C THR A 274 -11.65 -16.07 1.30
N GLY A 275 -11.31 -14.89 1.79
CA GLY A 275 -10.12 -14.60 2.56
C GLY A 275 -9.02 -13.96 1.72
N LEU A 276 -8.44 -12.86 2.25
CA LEU A 276 -7.45 -12.04 1.56
C LEU A 276 -6.21 -12.85 1.14
N SER A 277 -5.67 -13.69 2.04
CA SER A 277 -4.51 -14.52 1.75
C SER A 277 -4.71 -15.46 0.56
N ARG A 278 -5.89 -16.07 0.47
CA ARG A 278 -6.26 -16.96 -0.65
C ARG A 278 -6.47 -16.17 -1.94
N LEU A 279 -7.07 -14.97 -1.85
CA LEU A 279 -7.24 -14.06 -3.00
C LEU A 279 -5.88 -13.60 -3.54
N GLN A 280 -4.91 -13.28 -2.67
CA GLN A 280 -3.55 -12.90 -3.08
C GLN A 280 -2.86 -14.01 -3.88
N VAL A 281 -2.99 -15.27 -3.45
CA VAL A 281 -2.36 -16.43 -4.13
C VAL A 281 -2.87 -16.62 -5.57
N VAL A 282 -4.11 -16.20 -5.86
CA VAL A 282 -4.71 -16.31 -7.21
C VAL A 282 -4.74 -14.98 -7.97
N GLY A 283 -4.04 -13.95 -7.49
CA GLY A 283 -3.92 -12.66 -8.16
C GLY A 283 -5.17 -11.75 -8.07
N LEU A 284 -6.03 -11.96 -7.07
CA LEU A 284 -7.25 -11.19 -6.82
C LEU A 284 -7.18 -10.40 -5.49
N GLY A 285 -6.00 -10.27 -4.90
CA GLY A 285 -5.80 -9.65 -3.59
C GLY A 285 -5.51 -8.15 -3.63
N ASP A 286 -5.49 -7.53 -4.81
CA ASP A 286 -5.22 -6.11 -4.94
C ASP A 286 -6.37 -5.27 -4.39
N ARG A 287 -6.04 -4.16 -3.73
CA ARG A 287 -7.02 -3.13 -3.36
C ARG A 287 -7.65 -2.57 -4.63
N TYR A 288 -8.90 -2.18 -4.54
CA TYR A 288 -9.63 -1.60 -5.67
C TYR A 288 -10.44 -0.39 -5.25
N ILE A 289 -10.71 0.51 -6.20
CA ILE A 289 -11.53 1.71 -5.96
C ILE A 289 -12.93 1.48 -6.51
N LYS A 290 -13.93 1.66 -5.64
CA LYS A 290 -15.33 1.76 -6.04
C LYS A 290 -15.67 3.21 -6.26
N THR A 291 -16.18 3.54 -7.44
CA THR A 291 -16.62 4.89 -7.79
C THR A 291 -18.14 4.89 -7.92
N GLN A 292 -18.78 5.85 -7.26
CA GLN A 292 -20.21 6.13 -7.38
C GLN A 292 -20.39 7.59 -7.79
N VAL A 293 -21.35 7.84 -8.67
CA VAL A 293 -21.66 9.20 -9.16
C VAL A 293 -23.12 9.48 -8.81
N TYR A 294 -23.34 10.60 -8.16
CA TYR A 294 -24.67 11.08 -7.77
C TYR A 294 -24.89 12.46 -8.37
N SER A 295 -26.13 12.82 -8.70
CA SER A 295 -26.45 14.24 -8.89
C SER A 295 -26.36 14.96 -7.55
N ALA A 296 -25.85 16.20 -7.53
CA ALA A 296 -25.79 16.98 -6.28
C ALA A 296 -27.17 17.17 -5.66
N ALA A 297 -28.21 17.27 -6.47
CA ALA A 297 -29.60 17.38 -6.03
C ALA A 297 -30.09 16.11 -5.31
N GLU A 298 -29.77 14.92 -5.81
CA GLU A 298 -30.10 13.64 -5.17
C GLU A 298 -29.31 13.41 -3.89
N TYR A 299 -28.02 13.77 -3.91
CA TYR A 299 -27.12 13.56 -2.78
C TYR A 299 -27.48 14.40 -1.54
N TYR A 300 -27.95 15.65 -1.77
CA TYR A 300 -28.37 16.56 -0.73
C TYR A 300 -29.89 16.64 -0.56
N ALA A 301 -30.66 15.80 -1.24
CA ALA A 301 -32.09 15.72 -1.01
C ALA A 301 -32.35 15.35 0.46
N PRO A 302 -33.22 16.03 1.17
CA PRO A 302 -33.62 15.62 2.50
C PRO A 302 -34.17 14.19 2.44
N GLU A 303 -33.78 13.34 3.38
CA GLU A 303 -34.48 12.06 3.56
C GLU A 303 -35.96 12.34 3.70
N ASP A 304 -36.80 11.73 2.84
CA ASP A 304 -38.24 11.85 2.93
C ASP A 304 -38.64 11.44 4.34
N GLU A 305 -39.07 12.39 5.18
CA GLU A 305 -39.72 12.10 6.43
C GLU A 305 -40.95 11.27 6.05
N TRP A 306 -40.96 9.98 6.42
CA TRP A 306 -42.16 9.18 6.32
C TRP A 306 -43.25 9.91 7.01
N PRO A 307 -44.44 10.20 6.37
CA PRO A 307 -45.54 10.86 7.04
C PRO A 307 -45.89 9.99 8.25
N ASP A 308 -45.84 10.60 9.44
CA ASP A 308 -46.41 10.01 10.64
C ASP A 308 -47.84 9.61 10.31
N TYR A 309 -48.09 8.31 10.26
CA TYR A 309 -49.45 7.79 10.25
C TYR A 309 -50.02 8.07 11.65
N ASP A 310 -50.68 9.22 11.80
CA ASP A 310 -51.60 9.44 12.92
C ASP A 310 -52.64 8.31 12.87
N GLU A 311 -52.48 7.32 13.72
CA GLU A 311 -53.53 6.37 14.06
C GLU A 311 -54.60 7.13 14.82
N ASP A 312 -55.48 7.83 14.08
CA ASP A 312 -56.71 8.40 14.61
C ASP A 312 -57.72 7.27 14.80
N ASN A 313 -57.50 6.50 15.87
CA ASN A 313 -58.39 5.44 16.32
C ASN A 313 -59.52 6.07 17.17
N ASN A 314 -60.43 6.77 16.53
CA ASN A 314 -61.74 7.12 17.10
C ASN A 314 -62.81 6.27 16.45
N GLU A 315 -63.06 5.10 17.02
CA GLU A 315 -64.37 4.43 16.84
C GLU A 315 -65.33 4.88 17.95
N PRO A 316 -66.63 5.09 17.61
CA PRO A 316 -67.67 5.51 18.55
C PRO A 316 -68.16 4.42 19.48
#